data_af3208278916c4f9f5d5126bc7dbbf2f
#
_entry.id   af3208278916c4f9f5d5126bc7dbbf2f
#
_cell.length_a   1.000
_cell.length_b   1.000
_cell.length_c   1.000
_cell.angle_alpha   90.00
_cell.angle_beta   90.00
_cell.angle_gamma   90.00
#
_symmetry.space_group_name_H-M   'P 1'
#
loop_
_entity.id
_entity.type
_entity.pdbx_description
1 polymer ?
#
loop_
_entity_poly.entity_id
_entity_poly.type
_entity_poly.pdbx_seq_one_letter_code
_entity_poly.pdbx_strand_id
1 'polypeptide(L)'
;MIRFETYPVTLYNSMKREKEVFVPLHPPAVGLYVCGPTVYGEPHLGHARAAITFDVVVRYLEHLGYSVRYVRNITDVGHLEDEEHDSGEDKIAKKARLEKLEPMEIAQYYTRLYHEGMDALQCLRPDIEPTATGHIIEQIELVKKLLDAGIAYEIDGNVYFDLGSYVEHHEYGTLSGKVLEELMSGSRDTEGLDEKRGPHDFALWKRAGDSHIMRWPSPWGEGFPGWHTECSAMSTKYLGEQFDIHGGGLDLQFPHHEAEIAQCNMAYGKQPAKYWMHNNMITIDGAKMSKSAGNFVTLRQLFAGDHELLDRGYSPSVIRFLILQSHYRSKIDFSNEALQAAEKGMKKLFAAADLLHALEVPPTSGSEKSTVFALDSTIATHLNRFYQHM
;
A
#
# COMPACT_ATOMS: atom_id res chain seq x y z
N MET A 1 -23.97 10.73 16.13
CA MET A 1 -23.07 11.18 17.22
C MET A 1 -21.65 11.05 16.68
N ILE A 2 -20.86 12.10 16.70
CA ILE A 2 -19.48 12.09 16.24
C ILE A 2 -18.65 11.36 17.30
N ARG A 3 -18.18 10.16 16.96
CA ARG A 3 -17.52 9.24 17.92
C ARG A 3 -16.04 9.53 18.12
N PHE A 4 -15.39 10.15 17.13
CA PHE A 4 -13.94 10.43 17.22
C PHE A 4 -13.57 11.43 18.33
N GLU A 5 -14.51 12.28 18.76
CA GLU A 5 -14.29 13.16 19.91
C GLU A 5 -14.31 12.39 21.25
N THR A 6 -15.05 11.29 21.30
CA THR A 6 -15.17 10.46 22.51
C THR A 6 -14.10 9.34 22.54
N TYR A 7 -13.74 8.82 21.36
CA TYR A 7 -12.81 7.70 21.20
C TYR A 7 -11.67 8.12 20.26
N PRO A 8 -10.61 8.75 20.79
CA PRO A 8 -9.47 9.15 19.98
C PRO A 8 -8.75 7.94 19.42
N VAL A 9 -8.43 7.99 18.13
CA VAL A 9 -7.64 6.96 17.45
C VAL A 9 -6.17 7.16 17.75
N THR A 10 -5.44 6.07 17.98
CA THR A 10 -4.00 6.09 18.09
C THR A 10 -3.41 5.27 16.96
N LEU A 11 -2.60 5.89 16.10
CA LEU A 11 -1.91 5.25 14.99
C LEU A 11 -0.42 5.11 15.29
N TYR A 12 0.18 4.01 14.83
CA TYR A 12 1.64 3.92 14.81
C TYR A 12 2.15 4.63 13.56
N ASN A 13 2.86 5.73 13.78
CA ASN A 13 3.50 6.49 12.71
C ASN A 13 4.90 5.94 12.44
N SER A 14 5.10 5.33 11.26
CA SER A 14 6.39 4.75 10.88
C SER A 14 7.51 5.80 10.80
N MET A 15 7.18 7.06 10.45
CA MET A 15 8.13 8.16 10.39
C MET A 15 8.74 8.46 11.78
N LYS A 16 7.90 8.50 12.80
CA LYS A 16 8.34 8.77 14.18
C LYS A 16 8.66 7.50 14.96
N ARG A 17 8.26 6.34 14.46
CA ARG A 17 8.42 5.02 15.11
C ARG A 17 7.72 4.92 16.47
N GLU A 18 6.66 5.68 16.65
CA GLU A 18 5.85 5.70 17.87
C GLU A 18 4.36 5.74 17.58
N LYS A 19 3.57 5.46 18.61
CA LYS A 19 2.11 5.64 18.54
C LYS A 19 1.77 7.08 18.85
N GLU A 20 0.96 7.69 17.99
CA GLU A 20 0.46 9.07 18.15
C GLU A 20 -1.06 9.08 18.11
N VAL A 21 -1.65 10.02 18.81
CA VAL A 21 -3.08 10.33 18.65
C VAL A 21 -3.29 10.90 17.26
N PHE A 22 -4.21 10.31 16.52
CA PHE A 22 -4.55 10.75 15.18
C PHE A 22 -5.34 12.07 15.22
N VAL A 23 -4.80 13.08 14.61
CA VAL A 23 -5.42 14.38 14.45
C VAL A 23 -5.36 14.75 12.97
N PRO A 24 -6.47 14.66 12.22
CA PRO A 24 -6.46 14.99 10.80
C PRO A 24 -6.16 16.46 10.55
N LEU A 25 -5.68 16.79 9.37
CA LEU A 25 -5.37 18.15 8.94
C LEU A 25 -6.64 19.02 8.88
N HIS A 26 -7.75 18.43 8.46
CA HIS A 26 -9.02 19.12 8.23
C HIS A 26 -10.21 18.32 8.75
N PRO A 27 -10.39 18.16 10.09
CA PRO A 27 -11.51 17.38 10.63
C PRO A 27 -12.87 17.88 10.14
N PRO A 28 -13.85 17.01 9.83
CA PRO A 28 -13.79 15.54 9.91
C PRO A 28 -13.20 14.87 8.67
N ALA A 29 -12.73 15.62 7.67
CA ALA A 29 -12.15 15.06 6.46
C ALA A 29 -10.78 14.43 6.72
N VAL A 30 -10.54 13.25 6.11
CA VAL A 30 -9.28 12.50 6.17
C VAL A 30 -8.86 12.10 4.76
N GLY A 31 -7.67 12.51 4.34
CA GLY A 31 -7.03 12.04 3.11
C GLY A 31 -6.18 10.81 3.38
N LEU A 32 -6.50 9.70 2.72
CA LEU A 32 -5.72 8.45 2.78
C LEU A 32 -5.26 8.05 1.39
N TYR A 33 -3.94 7.98 1.18
CA TYR A 33 -3.33 7.41 -0.02
C TYR A 33 -2.66 6.08 0.31
N VAL A 34 -2.89 5.06 -0.51
CA VAL A 34 -2.23 3.75 -0.38
C VAL A 34 -1.61 3.38 -1.70
N CYS A 35 -0.32 3.02 -1.70
CA CYS A 35 0.33 2.48 -2.88
C CYS A 35 -0.35 1.19 -3.32
N GLY A 36 -0.76 1.18 -4.58
CA GLY A 36 -1.48 0.08 -5.20
C GLY A 36 -0.58 -0.97 -5.86
N PRO A 37 -1.14 -1.95 -6.53
CA PRO A 37 -0.38 -3.01 -7.17
C PRO A 37 0.25 -2.58 -8.48
N THR A 38 1.41 -3.18 -8.81
CA THR A 38 1.89 -3.23 -10.19
C THR A 38 1.22 -4.40 -10.91
N VAL A 39 0.52 -4.10 -12.00
CA VAL A 39 -0.41 -5.04 -12.65
C VAL A 39 0.25 -5.86 -13.76
N TYR A 40 1.24 -6.67 -13.41
CA TYR A 40 1.91 -7.61 -14.32
C TYR A 40 1.73 -9.09 -13.93
N GLY A 41 0.99 -9.37 -12.87
CA GLY A 41 0.76 -10.73 -12.36
C GLY A 41 -0.48 -10.86 -11.50
N GLU A 42 -0.86 -12.11 -11.23
CA GLU A 42 -2.01 -12.39 -10.38
C GLU A 42 -1.84 -11.85 -8.96
N PRO A 43 -2.94 -11.38 -8.33
CA PRO A 43 -2.90 -10.96 -6.94
C PRO A 43 -2.57 -12.12 -6.02
N HIS A 44 -1.82 -11.81 -4.97
CA HIS A 44 -1.31 -12.78 -4.00
C HIS A 44 -1.55 -12.31 -2.56
N LEU A 45 -1.17 -13.13 -1.59
CA LEU A 45 -1.35 -12.87 -0.16
C LEU A 45 -0.79 -11.52 0.32
N GLY A 46 0.33 -11.07 -0.25
CA GLY A 46 0.89 -9.75 0.09
C GLY A 46 -0.06 -8.62 -0.27
N HIS A 47 -0.67 -8.66 -1.47
CA HIS A 47 -1.70 -7.70 -1.88
C HIS A 47 -2.94 -7.77 -0.97
N ALA A 48 -3.39 -8.99 -0.63
CA ALA A 48 -4.52 -9.18 0.28
C ALA A 48 -4.25 -8.55 1.65
N ARG A 49 -3.03 -8.72 2.17
CA ARG A 49 -2.68 -8.15 3.47
C ARG A 49 -2.73 -6.62 3.48
N ALA A 50 -2.15 -5.98 2.49
CA ALA A 50 -2.20 -4.53 2.36
C ALA A 50 -3.67 -4.06 2.22
N ALA A 51 -4.42 -4.64 1.29
CA ALA A 51 -5.81 -4.27 1.03
C ALA A 51 -6.69 -4.42 2.27
N ILE A 52 -6.61 -5.55 2.99
CA ILE A 52 -7.38 -5.80 4.22
C ILE A 52 -6.96 -4.85 5.35
N THR A 53 -5.67 -4.56 5.49
CA THR A 53 -5.19 -3.63 6.52
C THR A 53 -5.81 -2.24 6.33
N PHE A 54 -5.74 -1.69 5.13
CA PHE A 54 -6.27 -0.35 4.87
C PHE A 54 -7.80 -0.32 4.75
N ASP A 55 -8.43 -1.42 4.35
CA ASP A 55 -9.89 -1.59 4.46
C ASP A 55 -10.38 -1.43 5.90
N VAL A 56 -9.69 -2.03 6.87
CA VAL A 56 -10.02 -1.85 8.30
C VAL A 56 -9.79 -0.42 8.76
N VAL A 57 -8.71 0.21 8.34
CA VAL A 57 -8.43 1.63 8.67
C VAL A 57 -9.55 2.53 8.15
N VAL A 58 -9.94 2.41 6.88
CA VAL A 58 -11.03 3.19 6.29
C VAL A 58 -12.33 2.97 7.06
N ARG A 59 -12.77 1.70 7.22
CA ARG A 59 -14.02 1.36 7.92
C ARG A 59 -14.05 1.86 9.34
N TYR A 60 -12.93 1.79 10.05
CA TYR A 60 -12.86 2.24 11.42
C TYR A 60 -12.93 3.76 11.55
N LEU A 61 -12.21 4.49 10.69
CA LEU A 61 -12.31 5.96 10.65
C LEU A 61 -13.72 6.42 10.31
N GLU A 62 -14.37 5.81 9.31
CA GLU A 62 -15.76 6.10 8.96
C GLU A 62 -16.74 5.76 10.10
N HIS A 63 -16.53 4.62 10.77
CA HIS A 63 -17.31 4.22 11.94
C HIS A 63 -17.24 5.28 13.07
N LEU A 64 -16.10 5.92 13.22
CA LEU A 64 -15.93 7.00 14.20
C LEU A 64 -16.54 8.33 13.73
N GLY A 65 -16.93 8.46 12.48
CA GLY A 65 -17.57 9.64 11.91
C GLY A 65 -16.64 10.55 11.12
N TYR A 66 -15.44 10.10 10.78
CA TYR A 66 -14.60 10.80 9.81
C TYR A 66 -15.15 10.62 8.39
N SER A 67 -14.88 11.58 7.53
CA SER A 67 -15.15 11.50 6.09
C SER A 67 -13.84 11.17 5.38
N VAL A 68 -13.63 9.91 5.06
CA VAL A 68 -12.39 9.43 4.44
C VAL A 68 -12.48 9.59 2.93
N ARG A 69 -11.45 10.20 2.32
CA ARG A 69 -11.19 10.12 0.88
C ARG A 69 -10.06 9.14 0.67
N TYR A 70 -10.41 7.94 0.24
CA TYR A 70 -9.48 6.85 0.01
C TYR A 70 -9.01 6.83 -1.45
N VAL A 71 -7.72 7.01 -1.67
CA VAL A 71 -7.07 6.96 -2.98
C VAL A 71 -6.08 5.80 -2.99
N ARG A 72 -6.11 4.98 -4.05
CA ARG A 72 -5.15 3.89 -4.28
C ARG A 72 -4.86 3.79 -5.76
N ASN A 73 -3.61 3.88 -6.15
CA ASN A 73 -3.23 3.82 -7.56
C ASN A 73 -3.18 2.40 -8.12
N ILE A 74 -3.11 2.33 -9.45
CA ILE A 74 -2.69 1.18 -10.23
C ILE A 74 -1.42 1.58 -10.96
N THR A 75 -0.30 0.86 -10.69
CA THR A 75 0.95 1.02 -11.44
C THR A 75 0.88 0.15 -12.69
N ASP A 76 0.67 0.80 -13.82
CA ASP A 76 0.49 0.17 -15.13
C ASP A 76 1.60 0.54 -16.14
N VAL A 77 2.69 1.18 -15.67
CA VAL A 77 3.91 1.51 -16.42
C VAL A 77 5.07 1.84 -15.48
N GLY A 78 6.29 1.84 -15.97
CA GLY A 78 7.45 2.46 -15.30
C GLY A 78 8.08 1.62 -14.18
N HIS A 79 7.62 0.40 -13.93
CA HIS A 79 8.16 -0.47 -12.89
C HIS A 79 9.18 -1.44 -13.48
N LEU A 80 10.46 -1.09 -13.38
CA LEU A 80 11.57 -1.86 -13.93
C LEU A 80 11.89 -3.11 -13.11
N GLU A 81 12.64 -4.06 -13.70
CA GLU A 81 12.99 -5.32 -13.05
C GLU A 81 13.90 -5.11 -11.83
N ASP A 82 14.88 -4.25 -11.96
CA ASP A 82 15.77 -3.81 -10.88
C ASP A 82 15.32 -2.44 -10.37
N GLU A 83 14.57 -2.47 -9.27
CA GLU A 83 13.97 -1.30 -8.64
C GLU A 83 15.00 -0.40 -7.94
N GLU A 84 16.11 -1.00 -7.51
CA GLU A 84 17.15 -0.29 -6.75
C GLU A 84 18.09 0.51 -7.66
N HIS A 85 18.31 0.02 -8.89
CA HIS A 85 19.24 0.63 -9.85
C HIS A 85 18.54 1.28 -11.06
N ASP A 86 17.20 1.30 -11.11
CA ASP A 86 16.40 1.78 -12.25
C ASP A 86 16.82 1.15 -13.58
N SER A 87 17.10 -0.15 -13.57
CA SER A 87 17.59 -0.89 -14.72
C SER A 87 16.74 -2.10 -15.09
N GLY A 88 17.00 -2.68 -16.26
CA GLY A 88 16.23 -3.79 -16.78
C GLY A 88 15.02 -3.36 -17.60
N GLU A 89 14.20 -4.35 -17.99
CA GLU A 89 12.99 -4.12 -18.78
C GLU A 89 11.80 -3.77 -17.86
N ASP A 90 10.88 -2.95 -18.33
CA ASP A 90 9.60 -2.73 -17.65
C ASP A 90 8.84 -4.05 -17.50
N LYS A 91 8.38 -4.37 -16.29
CA LYS A 91 7.77 -5.67 -15.94
C LYS A 91 6.53 -5.97 -16.77
N ILE A 92 5.72 -4.96 -17.11
CA ILE A 92 4.52 -5.12 -17.92
C ILE A 92 4.90 -5.32 -19.40
N ALA A 93 5.84 -4.53 -19.91
CA ALA A 93 6.35 -4.67 -21.28
C ALA A 93 7.00 -6.04 -21.50
N LYS A 94 7.81 -6.51 -20.55
CA LYS A 94 8.40 -7.85 -20.58
C LYS A 94 7.33 -8.95 -20.61
N LYS A 95 6.33 -8.85 -19.76
CA LYS A 95 5.22 -9.81 -19.71
C LYS A 95 4.45 -9.82 -21.01
N ALA A 96 4.12 -8.66 -21.56
CA ALA A 96 3.43 -8.50 -22.84
C ALA A 96 4.20 -9.15 -23.98
N ARG A 97 5.52 -8.91 -24.07
CA ARG A 97 6.39 -9.52 -25.08
C ARG A 97 6.42 -11.06 -24.97
N LEU A 98 6.49 -11.60 -23.75
CA LEU A 98 6.49 -13.04 -23.51
C LEU A 98 5.16 -13.69 -23.87
N GLU A 99 4.03 -13.02 -23.63
CA GLU A 99 2.69 -13.54 -23.92
C GLU A 99 2.19 -13.14 -25.33
N LYS A 100 2.96 -12.35 -26.09
CA LYS A 100 2.60 -11.81 -27.42
C LYS A 100 1.32 -11.00 -27.39
N LEU A 101 1.19 -10.16 -26.36
CA LEU A 101 0.08 -9.23 -26.13
C LEU A 101 0.60 -7.80 -26.11
N GLU A 102 -0.31 -6.83 -26.18
CA GLU A 102 0.02 -5.43 -25.91
C GLU A 102 0.15 -5.18 -24.41
N PRO A 103 1.07 -4.29 -23.96
CA PRO A 103 1.24 -3.97 -22.54
C PRO A 103 -0.07 -3.56 -21.85
N MET A 104 -0.94 -2.82 -22.53
CA MET A 104 -2.22 -2.39 -21.99
C MET A 104 -3.21 -3.56 -21.80
N GLU A 105 -3.14 -4.61 -22.65
CA GLU A 105 -3.94 -5.82 -22.44
C GLU A 105 -3.51 -6.53 -21.15
N ILE A 106 -2.20 -6.62 -20.89
CA ILE A 106 -1.64 -7.15 -19.66
C ILE A 106 -2.12 -6.33 -18.45
N ALA A 107 -1.94 -5.02 -18.49
CA ALA A 107 -2.33 -4.13 -17.40
C ALA A 107 -3.83 -4.26 -17.07
N GLN A 108 -4.70 -4.23 -18.08
CA GLN A 108 -6.15 -4.36 -17.90
C GLN A 108 -6.55 -5.74 -17.39
N TYR A 109 -5.93 -6.80 -17.90
CA TYR A 109 -6.22 -8.17 -17.46
C TYR A 109 -5.90 -8.36 -15.98
N TYR A 110 -4.69 -7.99 -15.54
CA TYR A 110 -4.29 -8.16 -14.16
C TYR A 110 -4.95 -7.17 -13.19
N THR A 111 -5.31 -5.97 -13.65
CA THR A 111 -6.15 -5.04 -12.88
C THR A 111 -7.50 -5.67 -12.57
N ARG A 112 -8.14 -6.30 -13.55
CA ARG A 112 -9.42 -7.00 -13.33
C ARG A 112 -9.27 -8.13 -12.34
N LEU A 113 -8.25 -8.99 -12.47
CA LEU A 113 -7.99 -10.07 -11.52
C LEU A 113 -7.71 -9.55 -10.11
N TYR A 114 -6.98 -8.44 -9.99
CA TYR A 114 -6.77 -7.78 -8.71
C TYR A 114 -8.09 -7.35 -8.08
N HIS A 115 -8.95 -6.71 -8.83
CA HIS A 115 -10.26 -6.29 -8.38
C HIS A 115 -11.12 -7.49 -7.93
N GLU A 116 -11.20 -8.53 -8.76
CA GLU A 116 -11.94 -9.76 -8.42
C GLU A 116 -11.45 -10.39 -7.11
N GLY A 117 -10.13 -10.42 -6.91
CA GLY A 117 -9.53 -10.91 -5.67
C GLY A 117 -9.88 -10.06 -4.46
N MET A 118 -9.82 -8.72 -4.58
CA MET A 118 -10.14 -7.80 -3.48
C MET A 118 -11.64 -7.78 -3.16
N ASP A 119 -12.50 -7.88 -4.17
CA ASP A 119 -13.96 -7.99 -3.98
C ASP A 119 -14.31 -9.30 -3.27
N ALA A 120 -13.71 -10.42 -3.65
CA ALA A 120 -13.89 -11.70 -2.97
C ALA A 120 -13.48 -11.61 -1.48
N LEU A 121 -12.42 -10.87 -1.16
CA LEU A 121 -11.97 -10.59 0.20
C LEU A 121 -12.83 -9.53 0.91
N GLN A 122 -13.84 -8.97 0.26
CA GLN A 122 -14.75 -7.93 0.79
C GLN A 122 -14.01 -6.64 1.19
N CYS A 123 -12.92 -6.31 0.51
CA CYS A 123 -12.24 -5.04 0.68
C CYS A 123 -13.00 -3.91 -0.01
N LEU A 124 -13.07 -2.74 0.62
CA LEU A 124 -13.63 -1.55 0.02
C LEU A 124 -12.83 -1.15 -1.23
N ARG A 125 -13.55 -0.70 -2.26
CA ARG A 125 -12.94 -0.02 -3.39
C ARG A 125 -12.49 1.36 -2.95
N PRO A 126 -11.38 1.90 -3.47
CA PRO A 126 -11.03 3.30 -3.23
C PRO A 126 -12.07 4.23 -3.88
N ASP A 127 -12.22 5.44 -3.34
CA ASP A 127 -13.04 6.49 -3.95
C ASP A 127 -12.45 6.94 -5.29
N ILE A 128 -11.12 6.95 -5.37
CA ILE A 128 -10.36 7.31 -6.57
C ILE A 128 -9.26 6.27 -6.77
N GLU A 129 -9.23 5.66 -7.95
CA GLU A 129 -8.21 4.68 -8.34
C GLU A 129 -7.47 5.16 -9.60
N PRO A 130 -6.49 6.08 -9.45
CA PRO A 130 -5.75 6.62 -10.58
C PRO A 130 -4.77 5.59 -11.14
N THR A 131 -4.55 5.61 -12.46
CA THR A 131 -3.48 4.84 -13.11
C THR A 131 -2.28 5.71 -13.42
N ALA A 132 -1.08 5.15 -13.40
CA ALA A 132 0.14 5.87 -13.76
C ALA A 132 0.08 6.40 -15.20
N THR A 133 -0.39 5.58 -16.16
CA THR A 133 -0.58 6.00 -17.55
C THR A 133 -1.60 7.12 -17.73
N GLY A 134 -2.61 7.18 -16.87
CA GLY A 134 -3.63 8.24 -16.87
C GLY A 134 -3.13 9.57 -16.30
N HIS A 135 -1.93 9.62 -15.73
CA HIS A 135 -1.37 10.77 -15.00
C HIS A 135 0.02 11.21 -15.50
N ILE A 136 0.34 10.91 -16.75
CA ILE A 136 1.63 11.29 -17.36
C ILE A 136 1.87 12.80 -17.31
N ILE A 137 0.83 13.61 -17.52
CA ILE A 137 0.95 15.06 -17.49
C ILE A 137 1.36 15.54 -16.10
N GLU A 138 0.72 15.05 -15.06
CA GLU A 138 1.02 15.41 -13.66
C GLU A 138 2.43 14.99 -13.27
N GLN A 139 2.88 13.84 -13.73
CA GLN A 139 4.24 13.34 -13.49
C GLN A 139 5.26 14.22 -14.20
N ILE A 140 5.03 14.59 -15.47
CA ILE A 140 5.91 15.54 -16.20
C ILE A 140 5.97 16.88 -15.47
N GLU A 141 4.86 17.42 -14.99
CA GLU A 141 4.82 18.68 -14.26
C GLU A 141 5.57 18.60 -12.92
N LEU A 142 5.52 17.47 -12.23
CA LEU A 142 6.31 17.24 -11.02
C LEU A 142 7.81 17.22 -11.35
N VAL A 143 8.22 16.52 -12.41
CA VAL A 143 9.62 16.46 -12.84
C VAL A 143 10.13 17.84 -13.23
N LYS A 144 9.33 18.66 -13.92
CA LYS A 144 9.69 20.06 -14.22
C LYS A 144 9.95 20.87 -12.95
N LYS A 145 9.07 20.75 -11.93
CA LYS A 145 9.27 21.45 -10.65
C LYS A 145 10.58 21.06 -9.98
N LEU A 146 10.95 19.77 -10.04
CA LEU A 146 12.21 19.29 -9.47
C LEU A 146 13.43 19.79 -10.24
N LEU A 147 13.35 19.90 -11.56
CA LEU A 147 14.37 20.52 -12.41
C LEU A 147 14.49 22.02 -12.12
N ASP A 148 13.39 22.74 -12.02
CA ASP A 148 13.35 24.17 -11.71
C ASP A 148 13.88 24.46 -10.29
N ALA A 149 13.70 23.53 -9.35
CA ALA A 149 14.29 23.58 -8.02
C ALA A 149 15.79 23.26 -7.99
N GLY A 150 16.37 22.84 -9.12
CA GLY A 150 17.78 22.51 -9.24
C GLY A 150 18.19 21.19 -8.57
N ILE A 151 17.22 20.34 -8.19
CA ILE A 151 17.45 19.06 -7.52
C ILE A 151 17.37 17.86 -8.47
N ALA A 152 17.06 18.09 -9.72
CA ALA A 152 17.07 17.10 -10.77
C ALA A 152 17.93 17.55 -11.94
N TYR A 153 18.36 16.59 -12.76
CA TYR A 153 19.17 16.86 -13.94
C TYR A 153 18.80 15.93 -15.08
N GLU A 154 19.03 16.39 -16.31
CA GLU A 154 18.82 15.63 -17.54
C GLU A 154 20.14 15.12 -18.09
N ILE A 155 20.17 13.88 -18.55
CA ILE A 155 21.25 13.29 -19.36
C ILE A 155 20.63 12.43 -20.46
N ASP A 156 20.88 12.77 -21.71
CA ASP A 156 20.47 11.99 -22.90
C ASP A 156 18.99 11.61 -22.93
N GLY A 157 18.11 12.50 -22.44
CA GLY A 157 16.66 12.29 -22.38
C GLY A 157 16.17 11.50 -21.15
N ASN A 158 17.06 11.07 -20.25
CA ASN A 158 16.74 10.61 -18.91
C ASN A 158 16.75 11.78 -17.94
N VAL A 159 15.86 11.79 -16.96
CA VAL A 159 15.89 12.76 -15.86
C VAL A 159 16.02 12.02 -14.54
N TYR A 160 17.00 12.45 -13.76
CA TYR A 160 17.33 11.84 -12.46
C TYR A 160 17.17 12.86 -11.34
N PHE A 161 16.75 12.37 -10.16
CA PHE A 161 16.82 13.11 -8.91
C PHE A 161 18.25 13.04 -8.37
N ASP A 162 18.84 14.19 -8.07
CA ASP A 162 20.19 14.32 -7.50
C ASP A 162 20.14 14.10 -5.99
N LEU A 163 20.31 12.84 -5.58
CA LEU A 163 20.28 12.50 -4.17
C LEU A 163 21.48 13.06 -3.41
N GLY A 164 22.64 13.19 -4.09
CA GLY A 164 23.84 13.78 -3.51
C GLY A 164 23.57 15.21 -3.05
N SER A 165 23.02 16.05 -3.91
CA SER A 165 22.65 17.42 -3.58
C SER A 165 21.52 17.51 -2.54
N TYR A 166 20.58 16.57 -2.55
CA TYR A 166 19.48 16.53 -1.57
C TYR A 166 20.00 16.36 -0.14
N VAL A 167 20.93 15.43 0.08
CA VAL A 167 21.42 15.09 1.41
C VAL A 167 22.36 16.13 2.03
N GLU A 168 22.81 17.11 1.25
CA GLU A 168 23.55 18.27 1.79
C GLU A 168 22.68 19.14 2.72
N HIS A 169 21.36 19.12 2.53
CA HIS A 169 20.42 19.99 3.23
C HIS A 169 19.23 19.25 3.87
N HIS A 170 19.04 17.97 3.55
CA HIS A 170 17.92 17.16 4.01
C HIS A 170 18.39 15.77 4.44
N GLU A 171 17.69 15.18 5.40
CA GLU A 171 17.91 13.79 5.79
C GLU A 171 17.20 12.84 4.82
N TYR A 172 17.88 11.78 4.39
CA TYR A 172 17.30 10.69 3.59
C TYR A 172 17.43 9.37 4.36
N GLY A 173 16.41 8.51 4.27
CA GLY A 173 16.38 7.27 5.05
C GLY A 173 15.70 7.40 6.43
N THR A 174 15.09 8.55 6.74
CA THR A 174 14.42 8.80 8.04
C THR A 174 13.25 7.87 8.29
N LEU A 175 12.46 7.57 7.26
CA LEU A 175 11.31 6.68 7.33
C LEU A 175 11.74 5.22 7.49
N SER A 176 12.67 4.77 6.67
CA SER A 176 13.16 3.39 6.64
C SER A 176 14.16 3.07 7.74
N GLY A 177 14.87 4.07 8.22
CA GLY A 177 15.99 3.94 9.15
C GLY A 177 17.26 3.42 8.52
N LYS A 178 17.34 3.43 7.19
CA LYS A 178 18.58 3.09 6.49
C LYS A 178 19.55 4.27 6.57
N VAL A 179 20.79 3.97 6.84
CA VAL A 179 21.86 4.96 6.87
C VAL A 179 22.47 5.07 5.48
N LEU A 180 22.54 6.30 4.94
CA LEU A 180 23.00 6.54 3.57
C LEU A 180 24.42 6.01 3.33
N GLU A 181 25.31 6.12 4.34
CA GLU A 181 26.68 5.61 4.25
C GLU A 181 26.72 4.08 4.07
N GLU A 182 25.78 3.33 4.68
CA GLU A 182 25.68 1.89 4.49
C GLU A 182 25.19 1.56 3.07
N LEU A 183 24.26 2.34 2.54
CA LEU A 183 23.81 2.23 1.15
C LEU A 183 24.97 2.54 0.18
N MET A 184 25.73 3.61 0.42
CA MET A 184 26.88 4.01 -0.41
C MET A 184 28.03 3.00 -0.38
N SER A 185 28.20 2.25 0.71
CA SER A 185 29.27 1.25 0.82
C SER A 185 29.01 -0.05 0.06
N GLY A 186 27.73 -0.35 -0.23
CA GLY A 186 27.28 -1.59 -0.90
C GLY A 186 27.34 -1.55 -2.44
N SER A 187 27.51 -0.38 -3.07
CA SER A 187 27.32 -0.18 -4.51
C SER A 187 28.62 -0.23 -5.33
N ARG A 188 29.46 -1.25 -5.16
CA ARG A 188 30.78 -1.25 -5.81
C ARG A 188 30.84 -1.68 -7.28
N ASP A 189 29.82 -2.34 -7.83
CA ASP A 189 29.83 -2.78 -9.24
C ASP A 189 28.38 -2.87 -9.76
N THR A 190 27.86 -1.80 -10.36
CA THR A 190 26.57 -1.85 -11.05
C THR A 190 26.65 -1.28 -12.45
N GLU A 191 26.20 -2.05 -13.44
CA GLU A 191 25.95 -1.61 -14.81
C GLU A 191 24.94 -0.44 -14.80
N GLY A 192 25.24 0.64 -15.51
CA GLY A 192 24.36 1.83 -15.60
C GLY A 192 24.79 3.03 -14.75
N LEU A 193 25.93 2.95 -14.03
CA LEU A 193 26.51 4.08 -13.30
C LEU A 193 27.09 5.16 -14.22
N ASP A 194 27.39 4.86 -15.48
CA ASP A 194 28.00 5.80 -16.42
C ASP A 194 27.11 6.99 -16.79
N GLU A 195 25.80 6.88 -16.56
CA GLU A 195 24.83 7.93 -16.88
C GLU A 195 24.42 8.78 -15.66
N LYS A 196 24.59 8.28 -14.42
CA LYS A 196 24.16 8.96 -13.19
C LYS A 196 25.32 9.77 -12.58
N ARG A 197 25.04 10.94 -11.99
CA ARG A 197 26.02 11.72 -11.23
C ARG A 197 26.43 11.04 -9.93
N GLY A 198 25.45 10.38 -9.29
CA GLY A 198 25.63 9.62 -8.07
C GLY A 198 25.01 8.23 -8.16
N PRO A 199 25.57 7.21 -7.47
CA PRO A 199 25.09 5.83 -7.57
C PRO A 199 23.67 5.63 -7.03
N HIS A 200 23.19 6.54 -6.19
CA HIS A 200 21.88 6.48 -5.54
C HIS A 200 20.85 7.45 -6.14
N ASP A 201 21.23 8.18 -7.19
CA ASP A 201 20.30 9.00 -7.93
C ASP A 201 19.24 8.08 -8.56
N PHE A 202 17.98 8.46 -8.50
CA PHE A 202 16.89 7.64 -9.00
C PHE A 202 16.16 8.33 -10.15
N ALA A 203 15.61 7.50 -11.06
CA ALA A 203 14.96 8.00 -12.25
C ALA A 203 13.62 8.69 -11.93
N LEU A 204 13.44 9.87 -12.51
CA LEU A 204 12.18 10.62 -12.56
C LEU A 204 11.49 10.45 -13.91
N TRP A 205 12.29 10.37 -14.98
CA TRP A 205 11.84 10.10 -16.34
C TRP A 205 12.91 9.27 -17.06
N LYS A 206 12.48 8.20 -17.73
CA LYS A 206 13.37 7.34 -18.51
C LYS A 206 13.08 7.51 -19.99
N ARG A 207 14.14 7.72 -20.78
CA ARG A 207 14.06 7.70 -22.24
C ARG A 207 13.64 6.31 -22.72
N ALA A 208 12.65 6.26 -23.58
CA ALA A 208 12.22 5.01 -24.20
C ALA A 208 13.16 4.57 -25.30
N GLY A 209 13.56 3.29 -25.30
CA GLY A 209 14.22 2.67 -26.44
C GLY A 209 13.22 2.45 -27.61
N ASP A 210 13.74 2.16 -28.80
CA ASP A 210 12.93 2.00 -30.01
C ASP A 210 11.85 0.92 -29.90
N SER A 211 12.09 -0.11 -29.10
CA SER A 211 11.19 -1.22 -28.87
C SER A 211 10.19 -0.98 -27.74
N HIS A 212 10.32 0.10 -26.97
CA HIS A 212 9.44 0.38 -25.86
C HIS A 212 8.12 0.99 -26.34
N ILE A 213 7.02 0.25 -26.23
CA ILE A 213 5.71 0.64 -26.76
C ILE A 213 5.04 1.70 -25.87
N MET A 214 5.12 1.55 -24.53
CA MET A 214 4.51 2.47 -23.57
C MET A 214 5.41 3.68 -23.34
N ARG A 215 5.32 4.66 -24.25
CA ARG A 215 6.13 5.89 -24.21
C ARG A 215 5.28 7.10 -24.58
N TRP A 216 5.61 8.21 -24.01
CA TRP A 216 4.92 9.48 -24.19
C TRP A 216 5.89 10.60 -24.51
N PRO A 217 5.46 11.60 -25.29
CA PRO A 217 6.26 12.78 -25.54
C PRO A 217 6.42 13.59 -24.25
N SER A 218 7.63 14.07 -24.01
CA SER A 218 7.97 14.94 -22.90
C SER A 218 8.93 16.04 -23.37
N PRO A 219 9.24 17.06 -22.56
CA PRO A 219 10.27 18.05 -22.88
C PRO A 219 11.67 17.44 -23.10
N TRP A 220 11.92 16.25 -22.57
CA TRP A 220 13.20 15.54 -22.64
C TRP A 220 13.23 14.47 -23.74
N GLY A 221 12.16 14.35 -24.51
CA GLY A 221 11.98 13.35 -25.56
C GLY A 221 10.93 12.31 -25.22
N GLU A 222 10.82 11.28 -26.06
CA GLU A 222 9.92 10.17 -25.83
C GLU A 222 10.44 9.28 -24.69
N GLY A 223 9.58 8.99 -23.73
CA GLY A 223 9.94 8.21 -22.55
C GLY A 223 8.75 7.82 -21.68
N PHE A 224 9.05 7.41 -20.47
CA PHE A 224 8.08 7.01 -19.48
C PHE A 224 8.54 7.45 -18.07
N PRO A 225 7.59 7.62 -17.11
CA PRO A 225 7.94 8.08 -15.77
C PRO A 225 8.71 7.02 -14.99
N GLY A 226 9.59 7.48 -14.10
CA GLY A 226 10.17 6.64 -13.06
C GLY A 226 9.12 6.24 -12.03
N TRP A 227 9.23 5.04 -11.49
CA TRP A 227 8.26 4.46 -10.56
C TRP A 227 7.92 5.34 -9.34
N HIS A 228 8.91 6.05 -8.79
CA HIS A 228 8.70 6.87 -7.60
C HIS A 228 7.91 8.16 -7.86
N THR A 229 7.83 8.61 -9.12
CA THR A 229 7.12 9.83 -9.51
C THR A 229 5.61 9.67 -9.48
N GLU A 230 5.12 8.45 -9.68
CA GLU A 230 3.70 8.12 -9.80
C GLU A 230 2.90 8.52 -8.56
N CYS A 231 3.27 7.94 -7.41
CA CYS A 231 2.55 8.16 -6.16
C CYS A 231 2.66 9.61 -5.68
N SER A 232 3.81 10.26 -5.87
CA SER A 232 4.00 11.68 -5.57
C SER A 232 3.05 12.57 -6.39
N ALA A 233 2.94 12.32 -7.69
CA ALA A 233 2.08 13.10 -8.57
C ALA A 233 0.60 12.83 -8.32
N MET A 234 0.19 11.56 -8.20
CA MET A 234 -1.21 11.18 -8.03
C MET A 234 -1.76 11.51 -6.65
N SER A 235 -0.98 11.31 -5.57
CA SER A 235 -1.40 11.69 -4.22
C SER A 235 -1.61 13.19 -4.11
N THR A 236 -0.67 13.98 -4.62
CA THR A 236 -0.76 15.45 -4.63
C THR A 236 -1.96 15.94 -5.41
N LYS A 237 -2.25 15.33 -6.57
CA LYS A 237 -3.41 15.72 -7.40
C LYS A 237 -4.74 15.56 -6.66
N TYR A 238 -4.92 14.47 -5.94
CA TYR A 238 -6.23 14.12 -5.36
C TYR A 238 -6.39 14.50 -3.89
N LEU A 239 -5.29 14.58 -3.14
CA LEU A 239 -5.31 14.84 -1.71
C LEU A 239 -4.61 16.16 -1.33
N GLY A 240 -3.95 16.81 -2.28
CA GLY A 240 -3.19 18.03 -2.04
C GLY A 240 -1.72 17.73 -1.70
N GLU A 241 -0.93 18.80 -1.57
CA GLU A 241 0.52 18.71 -1.33
C GLU A 241 0.88 18.09 0.03
N GLN A 242 -0.05 18.06 0.95
CA GLN A 242 0.05 17.33 2.21
C GLN A 242 -1.31 16.77 2.59
N PHE A 243 -1.35 15.50 2.97
CA PHE A 243 -2.54 14.78 3.37
C PHE A 243 -2.32 14.01 4.70
N ASP A 244 -3.35 13.31 5.18
CA ASP A 244 -3.29 12.75 6.53
C ASP A 244 -2.47 11.46 6.60
N ILE A 245 -2.81 10.45 5.81
CA ILE A 245 -2.23 9.11 5.95
C ILE A 245 -1.70 8.61 4.61
N HIS A 246 -0.43 8.21 4.58
CA HIS A 246 0.17 7.44 3.49
C HIS A 246 0.42 6.01 3.95
N GLY A 247 -0.03 5.04 3.15
CA GLY A 247 0.04 3.62 3.48
C GLY A 247 0.63 2.73 2.42
N GLY A 248 1.21 1.60 2.86
CA GLY A 248 1.74 0.57 1.96
C GLY A 248 2.32 -0.63 2.69
N GLY A 249 2.96 -1.54 1.95
CA GLY A 249 3.78 -2.61 2.52
C GLY A 249 5.07 -2.08 3.15
N LEU A 250 5.63 -2.82 4.09
CA LEU A 250 6.88 -2.45 4.75
C LEU A 250 8.06 -2.36 3.76
N ASP A 251 8.00 -3.13 2.69
CA ASP A 251 8.96 -3.14 1.58
C ASP A 251 8.97 -1.83 0.79
N LEU A 252 7.87 -1.07 0.78
CA LEU A 252 7.79 0.22 0.13
C LEU A 252 8.47 1.36 0.91
N GLN A 253 8.79 1.18 2.20
CA GLN A 253 9.48 2.22 2.95
C GLN A 253 10.75 2.67 2.24
N PHE A 254 11.48 1.71 1.66
CA PHE A 254 12.68 1.98 0.89
C PHE A 254 12.74 1.07 -0.35
N PRO A 255 13.05 1.62 -1.53
CA PRO A 255 13.37 3.05 -1.78
C PRO A 255 12.15 3.96 -2.00
N HIS A 256 10.94 3.39 -2.24
CA HIS A 256 9.80 4.07 -2.84
C HIS A 256 9.29 5.28 -2.02
N HIS A 257 8.89 5.08 -0.78
CA HIS A 257 8.34 6.17 0.06
C HIS A 257 9.39 7.21 0.46
N GLU A 258 10.66 6.81 0.64
CA GLU A 258 11.76 7.77 0.84
C GLU A 258 11.95 8.67 -0.37
N ALA A 259 11.87 8.12 -1.58
CA ALA A 259 11.93 8.89 -2.81
C ALA A 259 10.74 9.85 -2.95
N GLU A 260 9.53 9.42 -2.59
CA GLU A 260 8.35 10.30 -2.57
C GLU A 260 8.51 11.46 -1.58
N ILE A 261 9.06 11.19 -0.38
CA ILE A 261 9.35 12.24 0.61
C ILE A 261 10.33 13.25 0.04
N ALA A 262 11.42 12.78 -0.57
CA ALA A 262 12.44 13.66 -1.16
C ALA A 262 11.84 14.51 -2.30
N GLN A 263 11.08 13.92 -3.20
CA GLN A 263 10.40 14.62 -4.29
C GLN A 263 9.43 15.68 -3.77
N CYS A 264 8.57 15.34 -2.80
CA CYS A 264 7.58 16.28 -2.28
C CYS A 264 8.23 17.41 -1.45
N ASN A 265 9.26 17.11 -0.67
CA ASN A 265 10.02 18.12 0.05
C ASN A 265 10.59 19.18 -0.91
N MET A 266 11.15 18.75 -2.02
CA MET A 266 11.75 19.67 -3.00
C MET A 266 10.72 20.36 -3.88
N ALA A 267 9.67 19.69 -4.30
CA ALA A 267 8.64 20.25 -5.16
C ALA A 267 7.67 21.20 -4.44
N TYR A 268 7.42 20.97 -3.13
CA TYR A 268 6.36 21.64 -2.37
C TYR A 268 6.81 22.20 -1.01
N GLY A 269 8.06 21.96 -0.60
CA GLY A 269 8.61 22.45 0.68
C GLY A 269 8.05 21.72 1.91
N LYS A 270 7.45 20.54 1.75
CA LYS A 270 6.85 19.76 2.86
C LYS A 270 6.72 18.29 2.52
N GLN A 271 6.66 17.46 3.57
CA GLN A 271 6.38 16.03 3.42
C GLN A 271 4.95 15.80 2.93
N PRO A 272 4.70 14.78 2.09
CA PRO A 272 3.38 14.52 1.52
C PRO A 272 2.36 14.06 2.57
N ALA A 273 2.79 13.32 3.59
CA ALA A 273 1.87 12.76 4.58
C ALA A 273 2.26 13.10 6.01
N LYS A 274 1.24 13.30 6.85
CA LYS A 274 1.42 13.52 8.30
C LYS A 274 1.69 12.20 9.03
N TYR A 275 1.04 11.12 8.61
CA TYR A 275 1.17 9.78 9.21
C TYR A 275 1.55 8.76 8.13
N TRP A 276 2.54 7.94 8.44
CA TRP A 276 2.99 6.84 7.58
C TRP A 276 2.63 5.51 8.22
N MET A 277 1.86 4.68 7.51
CA MET A 277 1.42 3.38 8.00
C MET A 277 1.90 2.25 7.10
N HIS A 278 2.56 1.25 7.69
CA HIS A 278 3.09 0.11 6.93
C HIS A 278 2.64 -1.20 7.54
N ASN A 279 2.06 -2.06 6.69
CA ASN A 279 1.81 -3.45 7.08
C ASN A 279 3.06 -4.31 6.85
N ASN A 280 3.28 -5.26 7.75
CA ASN A 280 4.40 -6.19 7.63
C ASN A 280 4.11 -7.27 6.57
N MET A 281 5.14 -8.02 6.17
CA MET A 281 5.07 -9.06 5.15
C MET A 281 4.39 -10.34 5.66
N ILE A 282 3.99 -11.19 4.72
CA ILE A 282 3.62 -12.59 4.96
C ILE A 282 4.81 -13.47 4.60
N THR A 283 5.13 -14.41 5.47
CA THR A 283 6.12 -15.47 5.24
C THR A 283 5.43 -16.81 5.02
N ILE A 284 6.11 -17.73 4.38
CA ILE A 284 5.70 -19.11 4.22
C ILE A 284 6.84 -19.97 4.74
N ASP A 285 6.57 -20.76 5.78
CA ASP A 285 7.58 -21.53 6.52
C ASP A 285 8.77 -20.64 6.96
N GLY A 286 8.46 -19.45 7.47
CA GLY A 286 9.45 -18.48 7.93
C GLY A 286 10.22 -17.73 6.83
N ALA A 287 10.10 -18.12 5.56
CA ALA A 287 10.77 -17.50 4.43
C ALA A 287 9.88 -16.44 3.74
N LYS A 288 10.50 -15.41 3.17
CA LYS A 288 9.79 -14.42 2.35
C LYS A 288 9.15 -15.13 1.15
N MET A 289 7.85 -14.85 0.90
CA MET A 289 7.17 -15.34 -0.29
C MET A 289 7.77 -14.70 -1.55
N SER A 290 8.24 -15.52 -2.49
CA SER A 290 8.77 -15.06 -3.77
C SER A 290 8.60 -16.10 -4.86
N LYS A 291 8.52 -15.64 -6.12
CA LYS A 291 8.45 -16.55 -7.29
C LYS A 291 9.71 -17.39 -7.43
N SER A 292 10.87 -16.82 -7.15
CA SER A 292 12.17 -17.51 -7.24
C SER A 292 12.34 -18.61 -6.20
N ALA A 293 11.70 -18.48 -5.03
CA ALA A 293 11.71 -19.50 -3.98
C ALA A 293 10.69 -20.63 -4.21
N GLY A 294 9.83 -20.52 -5.23
CA GLY A 294 8.78 -21.50 -5.51
C GLY A 294 7.62 -21.52 -4.49
N ASN A 295 7.62 -20.60 -3.53
CA ASN A 295 6.62 -20.52 -2.47
C ASN A 295 5.58 -19.41 -2.71
N PHE A 296 5.39 -19.00 -3.95
CA PHE A 296 4.49 -17.92 -4.33
C PHE A 296 3.07 -18.46 -4.55
N VAL A 297 2.11 -17.98 -3.73
CA VAL A 297 0.71 -18.43 -3.78
C VAL A 297 -0.20 -17.29 -4.19
N THR A 298 -0.95 -17.48 -5.27
CA THR A 298 -1.95 -16.50 -5.74
C THR A 298 -3.26 -16.65 -4.98
N LEU A 299 -4.10 -15.60 -4.97
CA LEU A 299 -5.42 -15.66 -4.35
C LEU A 299 -6.32 -16.70 -5.03
N ARG A 300 -6.21 -16.83 -6.36
CA ARG A 300 -6.97 -17.83 -7.11
C ARG A 300 -6.62 -19.25 -6.67
N GLN A 301 -5.33 -19.55 -6.53
CA GLN A 301 -4.87 -20.85 -6.03
C GLN A 301 -5.35 -21.11 -4.59
N LEU A 302 -5.32 -20.09 -3.72
CA LEU A 302 -5.86 -20.20 -2.37
C LEU A 302 -7.34 -20.54 -2.33
N PHE A 303 -8.12 -19.87 -3.18
CA PHE A 303 -9.57 -20.10 -3.24
C PHE A 303 -9.90 -21.47 -3.84
N ALA A 304 -9.17 -21.90 -4.86
CA ALA A 304 -9.36 -23.18 -5.53
C ALA A 304 -8.75 -24.38 -4.78
N GLY A 305 -7.69 -24.14 -3.98
CA GLY A 305 -6.90 -25.22 -3.38
C GLY A 305 -5.90 -25.84 -4.37
N ASP A 306 -5.53 -25.11 -5.41
CA ASP A 306 -4.67 -25.59 -6.47
C ASP A 306 -3.21 -25.12 -6.23
N HIS A 307 -2.63 -25.62 -5.13
CA HIS A 307 -1.23 -25.37 -4.78
C HIS A 307 -0.73 -26.43 -3.81
N GLU A 308 0.54 -26.85 -3.94
CA GLU A 308 1.15 -27.92 -3.14
C GLU A 308 1.16 -27.66 -1.62
N LEU A 309 1.13 -26.40 -1.20
CA LEU A 309 1.05 -25.99 0.21
C LEU A 309 -0.35 -26.10 0.80
N LEU A 310 -1.36 -26.51 0.02
CA LEU A 310 -2.76 -26.48 0.41
C LEU A 310 -3.38 -27.87 0.33
N ASP A 311 -4.06 -28.31 1.40
CA ASP A 311 -4.86 -29.55 1.38
C ASP A 311 -6.15 -29.38 0.58
N ARG A 312 -6.64 -28.17 0.45
CA ARG A 312 -7.93 -27.82 -0.19
C ARG A 312 -8.06 -26.32 -0.44
N GLY A 313 -9.10 -25.93 -1.14
CA GLY A 313 -9.50 -24.52 -1.25
C GLY A 313 -10.06 -23.94 0.04
N TYR A 314 -9.83 -22.66 0.26
CA TYR A 314 -10.32 -21.91 1.40
C TYR A 314 -11.18 -20.73 0.94
N SER A 315 -12.27 -20.49 1.65
CA SER A 315 -13.11 -19.33 1.34
C SER A 315 -12.33 -18.02 1.57
N PRO A 316 -12.60 -16.97 0.77
CA PRO A 316 -11.98 -15.67 0.97
C PRO A 316 -12.13 -15.11 2.39
N SER A 317 -13.26 -15.38 3.04
CA SER A 317 -13.51 -14.97 4.43
C SER A 317 -12.55 -15.62 5.43
N VAL A 318 -12.13 -16.86 5.20
CA VAL A 318 -11.13 -17.54 6.06
C VAL A 318 -9.77 -16.85 5.92
N ILE A 319 -9.37 -16.50 4.69
CA ILE A 319 -8.12 -15.81 4.43
C ILE A 319 -8.14 -14.40 5.06
N ARG A 320 -9.24 -13.68 4.89
CA ARG A 320 -9.44 -12.39 5.56
C ARG A 320 -9.37 -12.53 7.09
N PHE A 321 -10.01 -13.54 7.65
CA PHE A 321 -10.00 -13.79 9.09
C PHE A 321 -8.60 -14.13 9.60
N LEU A 322 -7.82 -14.97 8.89
CA LEU A 322 -6.42 -15.26 9.21
C LEU A 322 -5.59 -13.99 9.30
N ILE A 323 -5.72 -13.11 8.29
CA ILE A 323 -4.98 -11.85 8.25
C ILE A 323 -5.35 -10.94 9.42
N LEU A 324 -6.63 -10.87 9.79
CA LEU A 324 -7.13 -10.03 10.87
C LEU A 324 -6.82 -10.57 12.27
N GLN A 325 -6.46 -11.84 12.43
CA GLN A 325 -6.01 -12.38 13.71
C GLN A 325 -4.66 -11.86 14.18
N SER A 326 -3.88 -11.27 13.27
CA SER A 326 -2.57 -10.73 13.57
C SER A 326 -2.57 -9.22 13.45
N HIS A 327 -1.85 -8.55 14.35
CA HIS A 327 -1.62 -7.11 14.24
C HIS A 327 -0.95 -6.80 12.89
N TYR A 328 -1.37 -5.73 12.20
CA TYR A 328 -0.88 -5.42 10.85
C TYR A 328 0.64 -5.22 10.74
N ARG A 329 1.31 -4.80 11.83
CA ARG A 329 2.77 -4.64 11.91
C ARG A 329 3.53 -5.93 12.24
N SER A 330 2.85 -7.00 12.64
CA SER A 330 3.48 -8.29 12.90
C SER A 330 3.62 -9.09 11.62
N LYS A 331 4.66 -9.91 11.50
CA LYS A 331 4.74 -10.91 10.43
C LYS A 331 3.62 -11.95 10.61
N ILE A 332 3.06 -12.41 9.53
CA ILE A 332 2.18 -13.58 9.51
C ILE A 332 2.93 -14.69 8.82
N ASP A 333 3.08 -15.82 9.50
CA ASP A 333 3.56 -17.04 8.85
C ASP A 333 2.34 -17.83 8.34
N PHE A 334 2.31 -18.02 7.03
CA PHE A 334 1.20 -18.66 6.35
C PHE A 334 1.48 -20.17 6.26
N SER A 335 0.49 -20.95 6.70
CA SER A 335 0.50 -22.40 6.53
C SER A 335 -0.93 -22.93 6.39
N ASN A 336 -1.06 -24.15 5.92
CA ASN A 336 -2.34 -24.84 5.83
C ASN A 336 -2.99 -25.03 7.23
N GLU A 337 -2.19 -25.32 8.25
CA GLU A 337 -2.65 -25.44 9.63
C GLU A 337 -3.19 -24.12 10.18
N ALA A 338 -2.53 -22.99 9.86
CA ALA A 338 -3.01 -21.67 10.24
C ALA A 338 -4.36 -21.34 9.60
N LEU A 339 -4.55 -21.69 8.33
CA LEU A 339 -5.86 -21.57 7.65
C LEU A 339 -6.95 -22.42 8.28
N GLN A 340 -6.65 -23.68 8.62
CA GLN A 340 -7.61 -24.57 9.30
C GLN A 340 -7.98 -24.05 10.69
N ALA A 341 -7.02 -23.50 11.43
CA ALA A 341 -7.26 -22.90 12.74
C ALA A 341 -8.12 -21.63 12.61
N ALA A 342 -7.81 -20.77 11.63
CA ALA A 342 -8.60 -19.57 11.32
C ALA A 342 -10.04 -19.92 10.97
N GLU A 343 -10.26 -20.93 10.11
CA GLU A 343 -11.60 -21.39 9.75
C GLU A 343 -12.42 -21.87 10.96
N LYS A 344 -11.80 -22.65 11.85
CA LYS A 344 -12.46 -23.10 13.10
C LYS A 344 -12.83 -21.92 14.01
N GLY A 345 -11.93 -20.94 14.13
CA GLY A 345 -12.16 -19.71 14.90
C GLY A 345 -13.30 -18.87 14.32
N MET A 346 -13.30 -18.66 13.01
CA MET A 346 -14.33 -17.92 12.29
C MET A 346 -15.72 -18.58 12.42
N LYS A 347 -15.80 -19.92 12.26
CA LYS A 347 -17.06 -20.66 12.44
C LYS A 347 -17.64 -20.50 13.84
N LYS A 348 -16.81 -20.49 14.90
CA LYS A 348 -17.26 -20.24 16.27
C LYS A 348 -17.82 -18.83 16.45
N LEU A 349 -17.14 -17.84 15.85
CA LEU A 349 -17.59 -16.44 15.92
C LEU A 349 -18.94 -16.25 15.23
N PHE A 350 -19.12 -16.80 14.03
CA PHE A 350 -20.39 -16.73 13.31
C PHE A 350 -21.52 -17.49 14.03
N ALA A 351 -21.25 -18.68 14.56
CA ALA A 351 -22.24 -19.41 15.36
C ALA A 351 -22.67 -18.58 16.59
N ALA A 352 -21.78 -17.88 17.25
CA ALA A 352 -22.15 -16.98 18.34
C ALA A 352 -23.00 -15.79 17.87
N ALA A 353 -22.68 -15.21 16.70
CA ALA A 353 -23.48 -14.14 16.10
C ALA A 353 -24.88 -14.63 15.73
N ASP A 354 -25.00 -15.81 15.13
CA ASP A 354 -26.30 -16.43 14.79
C ASP A 354 -27.17 -16.67 16.03
N LEU A 355 -26.55 -17.14 17.12
CA LEU A 355 -27.26 -17.29 18.41
C LEU A 355 -27.77 -15.95 18.94
N LEU A 356 -26.94 -14.88 18.84
CA LEU A 356 -27.37 -13.54 19.27
C LEU A 356 -28.53 -13.00 18.42
N HIS A 357 -28.50 -13.22 17.10
CA HIS A 357 -29.59 -12.80 16.20
C HIS A 357 -30.88 -13.60 16.42
N ALA A 358 -30.78 -14.85 16.89
CA ALA A 358 -31.93 -15.69 17.19
C ALA A 358 -32.56 -15.42 18.58
N LEU A 359 -31.90 -14.58 19.42
CA LEU A 359 -32.46 -14.23 20.72
C LEU A 359 -33.67 -13.29 20.53
N GLU A 360 -34.84 -13.78 20.92
CA GLU A 360 -36.02 -12.94 21.10
C GLU A 360 -35.91 -12.17 22.42
N VAL A 361 -35.94 -10.85 22.34
CA VAL A 361 -35.99 -10.00 23.52
C VAL A 361 -37.42 -10.04 24.04
N PRO A 362 -37.70 -10.65 25.21
CA PRO A 362 -39.06 -10.67 25.75
C PRO A 362 -39.50 -9.22 26.02
N PRO A 363 -40.79 -8.92 25.84
CA PRO A 363 -41.32 -7.60 26.18
C PRO A 363 -41.07 -7.32 27.67
N THR A 364 -40.38 -6.23 27.98
CA THR A 364 -40.02 -5.81 29.33
C THR A 364 -41.26 -5.59 30.16
N SER A 365 -41.60 -6.55 31.01
CA SER A 365 -42.57 -6.35 32.12
C SER A 365 -41.83 -5.56 33.22
N GLY A 366 -42.40 -4.46 33.66
CA GLY A 366 -41.76 -3.39 34.43
C GLY A 366 -41.14 -3.69 35.80
N SER A 367 -40.74 -4.92 36.11
CA SER A 367 -40.12 -5.28 37.40
C SER A 367 -38.62 -5.69 37.36
N GLU A 368 -37.96 -5.68 36.17
CA GLU A 368 -36.60 -6.20 36.04
C GLU A 368 -35.55 -5.11 35.78
N LYS A 369 -35.72 -3.91 36.33
CA LYS A 369 -34.76 -2.81 36.13
C LYS A 369 -33.32 -3.15 36.57
N SER A 370 -33.12 -4.05 37.55
CA SER A 370 -31.78 -4.35 38.07
C SER A 370 -30.93 -5.22 37.12
N THR A 371 -31.59 -6.19 36.44
CA THR A 371 -30.89 -7.09 35.51
C THR A 371 -30.53 -6.40 34.20
N VAL A 372 -31.40 -5.51 33.72
CA VAL A 372 -31.15 -4.67 32.53
C VAL A 372 -29.97 -3.71 32.81
N PHE A 373 -29.92 -3.09 33.99
CA PHE A 373 -28.79 -2.19 34.37
C PHE A 373 -27.46 -2.94 34.43
N ALA A 374 -27.39 -4.19 34.90
CA ALA A 374 -26.19 -5.01 34.93
C ALA A 374 -25.73 -5.39 33.53
N LEU A 375 -26.64 -5.73 32.62
CA LEU A 375 -26.35 -6.04 31.23
C LEU A 375 -25.85 -4.79 30.49
N ASP A 376 -26.48 -3.63 30.67
CA ASP A 376 -26.07 -2.36 30.06
C ASP A 376 -24.65 -1.95 30.48
N SER A 377 -24.31 -2.12 31.77
CA SER A 377 -22.97 -1.79 32.28
C SER A 377 -21.91 -2.75 31.71
N THR A 378 -22.25 -4.03 31.53
CA THR A 378 -21.38 -5.00 30.90
C THR A 378 -21.14 -4.72 29.42
N ILE A 379 -22.20 -4.39 28.67
CA ILE A 379 -22.11 -3.99 27.27
C ILE A 379 -21.26 -2.71 27.15
N ALA A 380 -21.51 -1.69 27.97
CA ALA A 380 -20.72 -0.47 27.97
C ALA A 380 -19.24 -0.73 28.25
N THR A 381 -18.92 -1.63 29.16
CA THR A 381 -17.55 -2.04 29.48
C THR A 381 -16.89 -2.71 28.27
N HIS A 382 -17.59 -3.62 27.57
CA HIS A 382 -17.05 -4.27 26.37
C HIS A 382 -16.88 -3.30 25.21
N LEU A 383 -17.82 -2.37 25.00
CA LEU A 383 -17.70 -1.32 23.99
C LEU A 383 -16.50 -0.42 24.27
N ASN A 384 -16.30 0.01 25.51
CA ASN A 384 -15.13 0.82 25.85
C ASN A 384 -13.83 0.06 25.63
N ARG A 385 -13.77 -1.22 25.99
CA ARG A 385 -12.61 -2.07 25.66
C ARG A 385 -12.36 -2.19 24.16
N PHE A 386 -13.42 -2.37 23.37
CA PHE A 386 -13.30 -2.40 21.91
C PHE A 386 -12.61 -1.14 21.40
N TYR A 387 -13.10 0.05 21.76
CA TYR A 387 -12.51 1.31 21.32
C TYR A 387 -11.10 1.57 21.87
N GLN A 388 -10.75 1.01 23.03
CA GLN A 388 -9.39 1.10 23.58
C GLN A 388 -8.37 0.22 22.83
N HIS A 389 -8.83 -0.84 22.17
CA HIS A 389 -7.96 -1.80 21.49
C HIS A 389 -7.90 -1.61 19.96
N MET A 390 -8.84 -0.85 19.41
CA MET A 390 -8.83 -0.44 18.00
C MET A 390 -7.90 0.73 17.77
#